data_2df863d20b36b44f4f275583a88c622f
#
_entry.id   2df863d20b36b44f4f275583a88c622f
#
_cell.length_a   1.000
_cell.length_b   1.000
_cell.length_c   1.000
_cell.angle_alpha   90.00
_cell.angle_beta   90.00
_cell.angle_gamma   90.00
#
_symmetry.space_group_name_H-M   'P 1'
#
loop_
_entity.id
_entity.type
_entity.pdbx_description
1 polymer ?
#
loop_
_entity_poly.entity_id
_entity_poly.type
_entity_poly.pdbx_seq_one_letter_code
_entity_poly.pdbx_strand_id
1 'polypeptide(L)'
;MKKLSVLFMCLCMIMPIGFVGCSGQSNVVRLNEVTHSIFYAPLYVAINNGYFEEAGIEIELVNGGGADKVMTAIASDSADIGLMGPEAAIYCHVEGQQNYPVIFGQLTQKDGSFLVAKTAQPEFKWSDLKGKRMLAGRKGGVPAMTLEYVVKNKGGLALSDLNFDTTVAFDMMVGAFEGDDTIDYCTMFEPTASDYEKQGKGYVVASVGEASGEIPYTAFAASKKYIEKNRDTVKSFLACVLKGYRYICDNSAEKVAEALAPSFVGIDKVLIAASVTRYLEIDAWCHTPVMKKESFDFLQNIMTESGNLSGRADFDKAVDNSIAKELI
;
A
#
# COMPACT_ATOMS: atom_id res chain seq x y z
N MET A 1 16.72 -87.29 -30.97
CA MET A 1 17.66 -86.64 -30.05
C MET A 1 17.33 -85.13 -30.11
N LYS A 2 16.45 -84.61 -29.22
CA LYS A 2 16.00 -83.25 -29.20
C LYS A 2 16.69 -82.53 -28.05
N LYS A 3 17.46 -81.49 -28.32
CA LYS A 3 18.12 -80.67 -27.31
C LYS A 3 17.10 -79.62 -26.78
N LEU A 4 16.85 -79.66 -25.48
CA LEU A 4 15.97 -78.74 -24.75
C LEU A 4 16.86 -77.56 -24.28
N SER A 5 16.61 -76.38 -24.85
CA SER A 5 17.25 -75.12 -24.42
C SER A 5 16.38 -74.49 -23.35
N VAL A 6 16.92 -74.38 -22.14
CA VAL A 6 16.30 -73.65 -21.01
C VAL A 6 16.61 -72.18 -21.14
N LEU A 7 15.63 -71.37 -21.43
CA LEU A 7 15.70 -69.92 -21.46
C LEU A 7 15.48 -69.34 -20.04
N PHE A 8 16.52 -68.81 -19.44
CA PHE A 8 16.47 -68.16 -18.13
C PHE A 8 15.97 -66.73 -18.30
N MET A 9 14.71 -66.47 -17.91
CA MET A 9 14.07 -65.19 -18.03
C MET A 9 14.34 -64.38 -16.75
N CYS A 10 15.34 -63.46 -16.80
CA CYS A 10 15.57 -62.48 -15.74
C CYS A 10 14.42 -61.46 -15.72
N LEU A 11 13.55 -61.56 -14.71
CA LEU A 11 12.47 -60.62 -14.42
C LEU A 11 13.07 -59.46 -13.63
N CYS A 12 13.45 -58.36 -14.32
CA CYS A 12 13.80 -57.11 -13.67
C CYS A 12 12.55 -56.47 -13.15
N MET A 13 12.31 -56.52 -11.81
CA MET A 13 11.32 -55.68 -11.12
C MET A 13 11.77 -54.25 -11.15
N ILE A 14 11.23 -53.45 -12.07
CA ILE A 14 11.31 -51.98 -12.03
C ILE A 14 10.29 -51.54 -11.01
N MET A 15 10.73 -51.19 -9.78
CA MET A 15 9.93 -50.43 -8.85
C MET A 15 9.73 -49.03 -9.41
N PRO A 16 8.48 -48.56 -9.62
CA PRO A 16 8.27 -47.15 -9.88
C PRO A 16 8.54 -46.38 -8.58
N ILE A 17 9.63 -45.61 -8.57
CA ILE A 17 9.83 -44.55 -7.57
C ILE A 17 8.73 -43.54 -7.86
N GLY A 18 7.64 -43.63 -7.11
CA GLY A 18 6.60 -42.62 -7.10
C GLY A 18 7.19 -41.33 -6.55
N PHE A 19 7.50 -40.39 -7.43
CA PHE A 19 7.58 -39.01 -7.04
C PHE A 19 6.19 -38.60 -6.56
N VAL A 20 5.97 -38.64 -5.24
CA VAL A 20 4.87 -37.91 -4.62
C VAL A 20 5.22 -36.44 -4.75
N GLY A 21 4.93 -35.87 -5.90
CA GLY A 21 4.82 -34.44 -6.06
C GLY A 21 3.66 -34.01 -5.16
N CYS A 22 3.96 -33.41 -4.01
CA CYS A 22 3.00 -32.56 -3.33
C CYS A 22 2.67 -31.41 -4.30
N SER A 23 1.67 -31.59 -5.15
CA SER A 23 0.95 -30.49 -5.75
C SER A 23 0.06 -29.92 -4.64
N GLY A 24 0.66 -29.16 -3.73
CA GLY A 24 -0.11 -28.28 -2.86
C GLY A 24 -0.84 -27.33 -3.79
N GLN A 25 -2.17 -27.38 -3.77
CA GLN A 25 -3.01 -26.44 -4.48
C GLN A 25 -2.66 -25.06 -3.88
N SER A 26 -2.04 -24.17 -4.66
CA SER A 26 -1.73 -22.82 -4.19
C SER A 26 -3.04 -22.11 -3.87
N ASN A 27 -3.10 -21.49 -2.68
CA ASN A 27 -4.23 -20.65 -2.34
C ASN A 27 -4.08 -19.33 -3.10
N VAL A 28 -4.87 -19.13 -4.13
CA VAL A 28 -4.91 -17.86 -4.86
C VAL A 28 -5.53 -16.79 -3.98
N VAL A 29 -4.83 -15.66 -3.82
CA VAL A 29 -5.30 -14.46 -3.12
C VAL A 29 -5.37 -13.32 -4.12
N ARG A 30 -6.59 -12.87 -4.42
CA ARG A 30 -6.87 -11.72 -5.28
C ARG A 30 -6.69 -10.45 -4.46
N LEU A 31 -5.55 -9.78 -4.67
CA LEU A 31 -5.17 -8.55 -3.96
C LEU A 31 -5.42 -7.33 -4.83
N ASN A 32 -6.22 -6.39 -4.34
CA ASN A 32 -6.45 -5.12 -5.02
C ASN A 32 -5.76 -3.98 -4.25
N GLU A 33 -4.85 -3.25 -4.92
CA GLU A 33 -4.13 -2.12 -4.35
C GLU A 33 -4.64 -0.78 -4.88
N VAL A 34 -4.55 0.27 -4.07
CA VAL A 34 -4.99 1.64 -4.44
C VAL A 34 -4.20 2.19 -5.62
N THR A 35 -2.91 1.97 -5.65
CA THR A 35 -1.97 2.45 -6.67
C THR A 35 -0.73 1.58 -6.67
N HIS A 36 -0.02 1.56 -7.80
CA HIS A 36 1.27 0.87 -7.90
C HIS A 36 2.40 1.83 -7.52
N SER A 37 2.99 1.66 -6.33
CA SER A 37 3.95 2.60 -5.77
C SER A 37 4.97 1.91 -4.88
N ILE A 38 6.23 2.41 -4.89
CA ILE A 38 7.29 1.99 -3.96
C ILE A 38 6.87 2.20 -2.49
N PHE A 39 5.83 2.98 -2.25
CA PHE A 39 5.22 3.12 -0.93
C PHE A 39 4.72 1.77 -0.35
N TYR A 40 4.51 0.77 -1.20
CA TYR A 40 4.14 -0.59 -0.80
C TYR A 40 5.29 -1.59 -0.93
N ALA A 41 6.54 -1.11 -0.90
CA ALA A 41 7.74 -1.92 -1.07
C ALA A 41 7.77 -3.22 -0.23
N PRO A 42 7.35 -3.27 1.05
CA PRO A 42 7.32 -4.53 1.80
C PRO A 42 6.50 -5.63 1.12
N LEU A 43 5.37 -5.28 0.49
CA LEU A 43 4.53 -6.21 -0.27
C LEU A 43 5.25 -6.70 -1.52
N TYR A 44 5.84 -5.79 -2.32
CA TYR A 44 6.51 -6.18 -3.57
C TYR A 44 7.80 -6.96 -3.34
N VAL A 45 8.54 -6.64 -2.27
CA VAL A 45 9.68 -7.47 -1.85
C VAL A 45 9.21 -8.88 -1.50
N ALA A 46 8.07 -9.03 -0.81
CA ALA A 46 7.53 -10.34 -0.49
C ALA A 46 7.10 -11.13 -1.73
N ILE A 47 6.50 -10.46 -2.72
CA ILE A 47 6.15 -11.06 -4.01
C ILE A 47 7.42 -11.48 -4.77
N ASN A 48 8.33 -10.55 -5.01
CA ASN A 48 9.47 -10.77 -5.91
C ASN A 48 10.53 -11.70 -5.32
N ASN A 49 10.63 -11.81 -4.00
CA ASN A 49 11.53 -12.76 -3.33
C ASN A 49 10.89 -14.15 -3.12
N GLY A 50 9.67 -14.37 -3.63
CA GLY A 50 8.99 -15.68 -3.56
C GLY A 50 8.47 -16.06 -2.17
N TYR A 51 8.30 -15.09 -1.24
CA TYR A 51 7.87 -15.41 0.12
C TYR A 51 6.43 -15.92 0.17
N PHE A 52 5.58 -15.47 -0.75
CA PHE A 52 4.21 -15.96 -0.88
C PHE A 52 4.17 -17.38 -1.45
N GLU A 53 4.96 -17.66 -2.49
CA GLU A 53 5.08 -18.99 -3.08
C GLU A 53 5.62 -20.01 -2.06
N GLU A 54 6.64 -19.62 -1.25
CA GLU A 54 7.16 -20.44 -0.14
C GLU A 54 6.05 -20.76 0.90
N ALA A 55 5.09 -19.85 1.09
CA ALA A 55 3.95 -20.02 1.97
C ALA A 55 2.75 -20.72 1.32
N GLY A 56 2.86 -21.15 0.06
CA GLY A 56 1.78 -21.78 -0.71
C GLY A 56 0.66 -20.82 -1.10
N ILE A 57 0.98 -19.52 -1.24
CA ILE A 57 0.07 -18.46 -1.66
C ILE A 57 0.48 -17.96 -3.05
N GLU A 58 -0.48 -17.86 -3.94
CA GLU A 58 -0.34 -17.19 -5.24
C GLU A 58 -1.04 -15.84 -5.16
N ILE A 59 -0.34 -14.75 -5.49
CA ILE A 59 -0.90 -13.39 -5.46
C ILE A 59 -1.33 -12.97 -6.86
N GLU A 60 -2.63 -12.73 -7.03
CA GLU A 60 -3.18 -12.03 -8.19
C GLU A 60 -3.34 -10.55 -7.83
N LEU A 61 -2.37 -9.73 -8.22
CA LEU A 61 -2.34 -8.30 -7.90
C LEU A 61 -3.04 -7.48 -8.98
N VAL A 62 -3.98 -6.61 -8.56
CA VAL A 62 -4.69 -5.68 -9.42
C VAL A 62 -4.58 -4.26 -8.87
N ASN A 63 -4.20 -3.30 -9.71
CA ASN A 63 -4.23 -1.88 -9.37
C ASN A 63 -5.66 -1.32 -9.57
N GLY A 64 -6.32 -0.96 -8.48
CA GLY A 64 -7.68 -0.42 -8.47
C GLY A 64 -7.74 1.06 -8.89
N GLY A 65 -6.69 1.83 -8.68
CA GLY A 65 -6.64 3.26 -9.01
C GLY A 65 -7.49 4.15 -8.08
N GLY A 66 -7.67 3.74 -6.81
CA GLY A 66 -8.39 4.52 -5.79
C GLY A 66 -9.00 3.66 -4.68
N ALA A 67 -9.05 4.17 -3.44
CA ALA A 67 -9.56 3.42 -2.29
C ALA A 67 -11.04 3.03 -2.42
N ASP A 68 -11.85 3.85 -3.06
CA ASP A 68 -13.24 3.59 -3.38
C ASP A 68 -13.41 2.42 -4.36
N LYS A 69 -12.52 2.28 -5.33
CA LYS A 69 -12.51 1.17 -6.28
C LYS A 69 -12.05 -0.13 -5.60
N VAL A 70 -11.01 -0.07 -4.75
CA VAL A 70 -10.56 -1.21 -3.94
C VAL A 70 -11.67 -1.69 -3.01
N MET A 71 -12.36 -0.75 -2.35
CA MET A 71 -13.51 -1.03 -1.51
C MET A 71 -14.63 -1.74 -2.28
N THR A 72 -14.92 -1.25 -3.48
CA THR A 72 -15.93 -1.86 -4.36
C THR A 72 -15.54 -3.28 -4.75
N ALA A 73 -14.25 -3.53 -5.02
CA ALA A 73 -13.74 -4.85 -5.38
C ALA A 73 -13.92 -5.86 -4.22
N ILE A 74 -13.68 -5.46 -2.97
CA ILE A 74 -13.94 -6.30 -1.78
C ILE A 74 -15.45 -6.54 -1.63
N ALA A 75 -16.26 -5.50 -1.72
CA ALA A 75 -17.71 -5.59 -1.52
C ALA A 75 -18.42 -6.47 -2.57
N SER A 76 -17.87 -6.54 -3.79
CA SER A 76 -18.37 -7.36 -4.89
C SER A 76 -17.75 -8.77 -4.99
N ASP A 77 -16.92 -9.17 -4.00
CA ASP A 77 -16.14 -10.41 -4.02
C ASP A 77 -15.20 -10.54 -5.25
N SER A 78 -14.83 -9.41 -5.89
CA SER A 78 -13.86 -9.38 -6.97
C SER A 78 -12.42 -9.36 -6.46
N ALA A 79 -12.21 -9.00 -5.21
CA ALA A 79 -10.95 -9.10 -4.48
C ALA A 79 -11.17 -9.77 -3.12
N ASP A 80 -10.17 -10.52 -2.68
CA ASP A 80 -10.15 -11.17 -1.38
C ASP A 80 -9.58 -10.24 -0.31
N ILE A 81 -8.52 -9.53 -0.67
CA ILE A 81 -7.82 -8.56 0.17
C ILE A 81 -7.70 -7.23 -0.58
N GLY A 82 -7.94 -6.13 0.11
CA GLY A 82 -7.67 -4.78 -0.38
C GLY A 82 -6.54 -4.14 0.40
N LEU A 83 -5.64 -3.44 -0.30
CA LEU A 83 -4.66 -2.54 0.28
C LEU A 83 -5.10 -1.11 0.00
N MET A 84 -5.60 -0.43 1.02
CA MET A 84 -6.22 0.89 0.89
C MET A 84 -6.10 1.71 2.18
N GLY A 85 -6.49 2.98 2.12
CA GLY A 85 -6.61 3.79 3.31
C GLY A 85 -7.72 3.27 4.24
N PRO A 86 -7.48 3.25 5.56
CA PRO A 86 -8.47 2.80 6.56
C PRO A 86 -9.77 3.59 6.53
N GLU A 87 -9.76 4.82 6.00
CA GLU A 87 -10.94 5.67 5.90
C GLU A 87 -12.08 5.01 5.14
N ALA A 88 -11.77 4.19 4.12
CA ALA A 88 -12.78 3.50 3.34
C ALA A 88 -13.58 2.52 4.20
N ALA A 89 -12.92 1.77 5.08
CA ALA A 89 -13.58 0.90 6.05
C ALA A 89 -14.36 1.71 7.11
N ILE A 90 -13.79 2.83 7.56
CA ILE A 90 -14.42 3.73 8.53
C ILE A 90 -15.74 4.28 7.96
N TYR A 91 -15.76 4.77 6.71
CA TYR A 91 -16.98 5.25 6.06
C TYR A 91 -18.06 4.17 6.01
N CYS A 92 -17.72 2.97 5.53
CA CYS A 92 -18.67 1.87 5.45
C CYS A 92 -19.25 1.49 6.80
N HIS A 93 -18.43 1.53 7.86
CA HIS A 93 -18.88 1.26 9.21
C HIS A 93 -19.84 2.34 9.71
N VAL A 94 -19.51 3.62 9.55
CA VAL A 94 -20.32 4.76 10.01
C VAL A 94 -21.63 4.86 9.23
N GLU A 95 -21.64 4.52 7.95
CA GLU A 95 -22.83 4.44 7.11
C GLU A 95 -23.73 3.22 7.41
N GLY A 96 -23.31 2.36 8.34
CA GLY A 96 -24.10 1.19 8.76
C GLY A 96 -24.20 0.08 7.73
N GLN A 97 -23.22 -0.02 6.83
CA GLN A 97 -23.16 -1.12 5.85
C GLN A 97 -23.00 -2.47 6.58
N GLN A 98 -23.80 -3.46 6.19
CA GLN A 98 -23.78 -4.78 6.86
C GLN A 98 -22.47 -5.56 6.63
N ASN A 99 -21.87 -5.39 5.45
CA ASN A 99 -20.67 -6.10 5.01
C ASN A 99 -19.48 -5.16 4.82
N TYR A 100 -19.22 -4.30 5.83
CA TYR A 100 -18.00 -3.48 5.80
C TYR A 100 -16.75 -4.36 5.94
N PRO A 101 -15.63 -4.00 5.28
CA PRO A 101 -14.38 -4.72 5.44
C PRO A 101 -13.80 -4.47 6.83
N VAL A 102 -13.11 -5.46 7.34
CA VAL A 102 -12.36 -5.39 8.59
C VAL A 102 -10.88 -5.23 8.26
N ILE A 103 -10.24 -4.27 8.89
CA ILE A 103 -8.80 -4.06 8.80
C ILE A 103 -8.11 -5.13 9.64
N PHE A 104 -7.17 -5.88 9.04
CA PHE A 104 -6.48 -6.95 9.75
C PHE A 104 -4.95 -6.77 9.82
N GLY A 105 -4.42 -5.75 9.17
CA GLY A 105 -2.99 -5.42 9.21
C GLY A 105 -2.71 -4.03 8.64
N GLN A 106 -1.81 -3.28 9.29
CA GLN A 106 -1.36 -1.97 8.83
C GLN A 106 -0.02 -2.12 8.10
N LEU A 107 0.15 -1.41 6.96
CA LEU A 107 1.38 -1.41 6.18
C LEU A 107 2.18 -0.14 6.38
N THR A 108 1.53 1.02 6.32
CA THR A 108 2.18 2.32 6.41
C THR A 108 1.62 3.17 7.55
N GLN A 109 2.51 3.91 8.22
CA GLN A 109 2.19 4.67 9.43
C GLN A 109 2.34 6.18 9.26
N LYS A 110 2.70 6.66 8.05
CA LYS A 110 2.75 8.08 7.68
C LYS A 110 2.25 8.26 6.26
N ASP A 111 1.91 9.49 5.92
CA ASP A 111 1.63 9.87 4.54
C ASP A 111 2.89 9.66 3.67
N GLY A 112 2.75 8.92 2.58
CA GLY A 112 3.86 8.63 1.65
C GLY A 112 3.99 9.67 0.53
N SER A 113 3.20 10.74 0.55
CA SER A 113 3.25 11.75 -0.50
C SER A 113 4.25 12.87 -0.19
N PHE A 114 4.79 13.40 -1.27
CA PHE A 114 5.65 14.56 -1.27
C PHE A 114 4.95 15.71 -2.00
N LEU A 115 5.09 16.91 -1.47
CA LEU A 115 4.61 18.12 -2.15
C LEU A 115 5.63 18.52 -3.21
N VAL A 116 5.19 18.53 -4.45
CA VAL A 116 6.00 18.91 -5.63
C VAL A 116 5.54 20.27 -6.13
N ALA A 117 6.49 21.19 -6.30
CA ALA A 117 6.28 22.54 -6.87
C ALA A 117 6.84 22.61 -8.29
N LYS A 118 6.31 23.51 -9.12
CA LYS A 118 6.88 23.80 -10.46
C LYS A 118 8.22 24.55 -10.42
N THR A 119 8.52 25.21 -9.31
CA THR A 119 9.75 25.98 -9.12
C THR A 119 10.47 25.58 -7.84
N ALA A 120 11.80 25.63 -7.84
CA ALA A 120 12.61 25.33 -6.67
C ALA A 120 12.33 26.30 -5.52
N GLN A 121 12.15 25.74 -4.30
CA GLN A 121 11.85 26.49 -3.09
C GLN A 121 12.67 25.92 -1.92
N PRO A 122 13.97 26.22 -1.84
CA PRO A 122 14.87 25.62 -0.83
C PRO A 122 14.50 25.99 0.62
N GLU A 123 13.79 27.11 0.82
CA GLU A 123 13.33 27.60 2.13
C GLU A 123 11.81 27.46 2.28
N PHE A 124 11.18 26.46 1.62
CA PHE A 124 9.73 26.28 1.64
C PHE A 124 9.17 26.22 3.07
N LYS A 125 8.05 26.92 3.26
CA LYS A 125 7.23 26.86 4.47
C LYS A 125 5.80 26.57 4.09
N TRP A 126 5.08 25.82 4.89
CA TRP A 126 3.67 25.51 4.64
C TRP A 126 2.77 26.74 4.54
N SER A 127 3.18 27.89 5.12
CA SER A 127 2.50 29.19 4.97
C SER A 127 2.61 29.78 3.57
N ASP A 128 3.59 29.33 2.75
CA ASP A 128 3.82 29.84 1.40
C ASP A 128 2.74 29.37 0.41
N LEU A 129 1.90 28.42 0.84
CA LEU A 129 0.75 27.94 0.08
C LEU A 129 -0.39 28.97 -0.02
N LYS A 130 -0.32 30.08 0.73
CA LYS A 130 -1.36 31.13 0.67
C LYS A 130 -1.51 31.68 -0.73
N GLY A 131 -2.76 31.67 -1.23
CA GLY A 131 -3.09 32.13 -2.60
C GLY A 131 -2.71 31.18 -3.71
N LYS A 132 -2.14 30.00 -3.39
CA LYS A 132 -1.66 29.02 -4.37
C LYS A 132 -2.74 28.03 -4.76
N ARG A 133 -2.61 27.47 -5.96
CA ARG A 133 -3.43 26.35 -6.43
C ARG A 133 -2.68 25.04 -6.29
N MET A 134 -3.29 24.06 -5.65
CA MET A 134 -2.68 22.75 -5.43
C MET A 134 -3.65 21.61 -5.69
N LEU A 135 -3.14 20.53 -6.27
CA LEU A 135 -3.85 19.25 -6.36
C LEU A 135 -3.58 18.44 -5.10
N ALA A 136 -4.65 18.15 -4.37
CA ALA A 136 -4.56 17.56 -3.04
C ALA A 136 -4.98 16.08 -2.99
N GLY A 137 -5.50 15.54 -4.08
CA GLY A 137 -6.13 14.23 -4.10
C GLY A 137 -7.66 14.29 -4.00
N ARG A 138 -8.28 13.12 -4.02
CA ARG A 138 -9.75 13.00 -4.02
C ARG A 138 -10.35 13.48 -2.69
N LYS A 139 -11.44 14.23 -2.75
CA LYS A 139 -12.21 14.63 -1.57
C LYS A 139 -12.58 13.41 -0.71
N GLY A 140 -12.34 13.52 0.60
CA GLY A 140 -12.62 12.44 1.56
C GLY A 140 -11.63 11.27 1.52
N GLY A 141 -10.58 11.31 0.68
CA GLY A 141 -9.47 10.35 0.75
C GLY A 141 -8.41 10.78 1.76
N VAL A 142 -7.71 9.82 2.36
CA VAL A 142 -6.64 10.11 3.34
C VAL A 142 -5.62 11.13 2.80
N PRO A 143 -5.15 11.06 1.53
CA PRO A 143 -4.20 12.04 1.03
C PRO A 143 -4.67 13.49 1.17
N ALA A 144 -5.90 13.78 0.70
CA ALA A 144 -6.44 15.13 0.75
C ALA A 144 -6.69 15.60 2.18
N MET A 145 -7.22 14.73 3.05
CA MET A 145 -7.51 15.06 4.44
C MET A 145 -6.24 15.27 5.26
N THR A 146 -5.20 14.47 5.03
CA THR A 146 -3.89 14.63 5.68
C THR A 146 -3.23 15.93 5.26
N LEU A 147 -3.24 16.23 3.96
CA LEU A 147 -2.69 17.48 3.46
C LEU A 147 -3.46 18.69 4.00
N GLU A 148 -4.79 18.62 4.07
CA GLU A 148 -5.61 19.65 4.71
C GLU A 148 -5.21 19.88 6.17
N TYR A 149 -5.01 18.79 6.93
CA TYR A 149 -4.53 18.84 8.31
C TYR A 149 -3.17 19.55 8.38
N VAL A 150 -2.23 19.23 7.50
CA VAL A 150 -0.89 19.86 7.45
C VAL A 150 -1.00 21.34 7.09
N VAL A 151 -1.77 21.71 6.08
CA VAL A 151 -2.00 23.11 5.67
C VAL A 151 -2.54 23.94 6.84
N LYS A 152 -3.50 23.39 7.59
CA LYS A 152 -4.09 24.08 8.76
C LYS A 152 -3.11 24.17 9.93
N ASN A 153 -2.47 23.05 10.31
CA ASN A 153 -1.72 22.97 11.56
C ASN A 153 -0.24 23.39 11.43
N LYS A 154 0.37 23.24 10.26
CA LYS A 154 1.75 23.67 9.99
C LYS A 154 1.83 24.98 9.21
N GLY A 155 0.87 25.20 8.30
CA GLY A 155 0.79 26.43 7.51
C GLY A 155 0.06 27.56 8.22
N GLY A 156 -0.79 27.24 9.20
CA GLY A 156 -1.68 28.23 9.85
C GLY A 156 -2.71 28.84 8.87
N LEU A 157 -3.04 28.09 7.80
CA LEU A 157 -3.92 28.54 6.73
C LEU A 157 -5.30 27.88 6.85
N ALA A 158 -6.36 28.63 6.54
CA ALA A 158 -7.65 28.06 6.23
C ALA A 158 -7.66 27.58 4.76
N LEU A 159 -8.51 26.59 4.42
CA LEU A 159 -8.62 26.15 3.01
C LEU A 159 -9.11 27.27 2.07
N SER A 160 -9.82 28.26 2.61
CA SER A 160 -10.22 29.47 1.86
C SER A 160 -9.05 30.39 1.50
N ASP A 161 -7.89 30.22 2.13
CA ASP A 161 -6.68 31.02 1.84
C ASP A 161 -5.93 30.54 0.59
N LEU A 162 -6.31 29.40 0.00
CA LEU A 162 -5.67 28.80 -1.18
C LEU A 162 -6.71 28.10 -2.05
N ASN A 163 -6.36 27.74 -3.28
CA ASN A 163 -7.17 26.87 -4.14
C ASN A 163 -6.80 25.42 -3.92
N PHE A 164 -7.47 24.79 -2.93
CA PHE A 164 -7.27 23.38 -2.56
C PHE A 164 -8.17 22.50 -3.43
N ASP A 165 -7.62 22.05 -4.59
CA ASP A 165 -8.36 21.33 -5.62
C ASP A 165 -8.42 19.83 -5.31
N THR A 166 -9.61 19.32 -5.04
CA THR A 166 -9.90 17.89 -4.80
C THR A 166 -10.78 17.28 -5.88
N THR A 167 -10.93 17.96 -7.01
CA THR A 167 -11.83 17.53 -8.11
C THR A 167 -11.14 16.61 -9.11
N VAL A 168 -9.81 16.61 -9.15
CA VAL A 168 -9.01 15.77 -10.04
C VAL A 168 -8.88 14.37 -9.45
N ALA A 169 -9.20 13.34 -10.25
CA ALA A 169 -9.03 11.95 -9.85
C ALA A 169 -7.56 11.64 -9.53
N PHE A 170 -7.32 10.78 -8.55
CA PHE A 170 -5.98 10.50 -8.02
C PHE A 170 -4.98 10.08 -9.10
N ASP A 171 -5.38 9.19 -9.98
CA ASP A 171 -4.58 8.67 -11.10
C ASP A 171 -4.33 9.71 -12.22
N MET A 172 -5.08 10.82 -12.22
CA MET A 172 -4.96 11.91 -13.21
C MET A 172 -4.15 13.11 -12.72
N MET A 173 -3.80 13.16 -11.43
CA MET A 173 -3.21 14.38 -10.81
C MET A 173 -1.90 14.79 -11.44
N VAL A 174 -0.99 13.86 -11.70
CA VAL A 174 0.33 14.16 -12.28
C VAL A 174 0.19 14.72 -13.70
N GLY A 175 -0.66 14.10 -14.52
CA GLY A 175 -0.95 14.59 -15.87
C GLY A 175 -1.61 15.98 -15.88
N ALA A 176 -2.52 16.24 -14.94
CA ALA A 176 -3.14 17.55 -14.79
C ALA A 176 -2.12 18.62 -14.35
N PHE A 177 -1.25 18.28 -13.40
CA PHE A 177 -0.16 19.18 -12.96
C PHE A 177 0.82 19.48 -14.09
N GLU A 178 1.14 18.50 -14.93
CA GLU A 178 2.04 18.71 -16.08
C GLU A 178 1.39 19.59 -17.17
N GLY A 179 0.09 19.40 -17.41
CA GLY A 179 -0.64 20.06 -18.48
C GLY A 179 -1.21 21.44 -18.16
N ASP A 180 -1.22 21.86 -16.89
CA ASP A 180 -1.82 23.13 -16.45
C ASP A 180 -0.82 23.97 -15.62
N ASP A 181 -0.31 25.03 -16.25
CA ASP A 181 0.67 25.93 -15.61
C ASP A 181 0.08 26.80 -14.49
N THR A 182 -1.23 26.81 -14.31
CA THR A 182 -1.88 27.52 -13.21
C THR A 182 -1.86 26.75 -11.90
N ILE A 183 -1.47 25.46 -11.93
CA ILE A 183 -1.32 24.64 -10.73
C ILE A 183 0.09 24.83 -10.19
N ASP A 184 0.21 25.37 -8.98
CA ASP A 184 1.50 25.63 -8.32
C ASP A 184 2.11 24.37 -7.71
N TYR A 185 1.26 23.49 -7.12
CA TYR A 185 1.70 22.31 -6.36
C TYR A 185 0.83 21.09 -6.65
N CYS A 186 1.46 19.92 -6.53
CA CYS A 186 0.79 18.63 -6.58
C CYS A 186 1.43 17.66 -5.57
N THR A 187 0.62 16.84 -4.91
CA THR A 187 1.17 15.72 -4.12
C THR A 187 1.46 14.54 -5.04
N MET A 188 2.64 13.96 -4.88
CA MET A 188 3.10 12.79 -5.64
C MET A 188 3.72 11.76 -4.71
N PHE A 189 3.55 10.47 -5.02
CA PHE A 189 4.22 9.38 -4.35
C PHE A 189 5.49 8.96 -5.09
N GLU A 190 6.38 8.23 -4.42
CA GLU A 190 7.53 7.62 -5.08
C GLU A 190 7.10 6.37 -5.91
N PRO A 191 7.72 6.13 -7.05
CA PRO A 191 8.90 6.80 -7.61
C PRO A 191 8.60 8.07 -8.42
N THR A 192 7.32 8.44 -8.56
CA THR A 192 6.88 9.54 -9.46
C THR A 192 7.45 10.89 -9.03
N ALA A 193 7.50 11.18 -7.72
CA ALA A 193 8.04 12.44 -7.22
C ALA A 193 9.52 12.62 -7.60
N SER A 194 10.35 11.59 -7.35
CA SER A 194 11.77 11.58 -7.70
C SER A 194 12.02 11.58 -9.21
N ASP A 195 11.21 10.87 -9.99
CA ASP A 195 11.33 10.85 -11.45
C ASP A 195 10.98 12.22 -12.05
N TYR A 196 9.95 12.87 -11.52
CA TYR A 196 9.54 14.20 -11.93
C TYR A 196 10.62 15.24 -11.66
N GLU A 197 11.28 15.16 -10.49
CA GLU A 197 12.41 15.99 -10.12
C GLU A 197 13.64 15.72 -11.00
N LYS A 198 13.98 14.42 -11.25
CA LYS A 198 15.07 14.01 -12.14
C LYS A 198 14.90 14.53 -13.58
N GLN A 199 13.66 14.59 -14.05
CA GLN A 199 13.33 15.14 -15.37
C GLN A 199 13.36 16.68 -15.42
N GLY A 200 13.56 17.36 -14.28
CA GLY A 200 13.54 18.83 -14.20
C GLY A 200 12.15 19.43 -14.39
N LYS A 201 11.08 18.64 -14.25
CA LYS A 201 9.69 19.08 -14.42
C LYS A 201 9.08 19.69 -13.16
N GLY A 202 9.71 19.47 -12.00
CA GLY A 202 9.28 20.00 -10.71
C GLY A 202 10.31 19.71 -9.63
N TYR A 203 10.01 20.15 -8.41
CA TYR A 203 10.89 20.08 -7.25
C TYR A 203 10.12 19.56 -6.04
N VAL A 204 10.65 18.55 -5.39
CA VAL A 204 10.12 18.12 -4.08
C VAL A 204 10.47 19.18 -3.05
N VAL A 205 9.46 19.79 -2.44
CA VAL A 205 9.64 20.89 -1.48
C VAL A 205 9.34 20.48 -0.04
N ALA A 206 8.52 19.45 0.19
CA ALA A 206 8.22 18.95 1.52
C ALA A 206 7.69 17.51 1.50
N SER A 207 7.87 16.80 2.62
CA SER A 207 7.18 15.55 2.91
C SER A 207 5.89 15.83 3.69
N VAL A 208 4.76 15.35 3.17
CA VAL A 208 3.48 15.47 3.89
C VAL A 208 3.51 14.58 5.13
N GLY A 209 4.14 13.40 5.06
CA GLY A 209 4.25 12.45 6.16
C GLY A 209 5.11 12.94 7.33
N GLU A 210 6.19 13.66 7.07
CA GLU A 210 6.95 14.31 8.16
C GLU A 210 6.13 15.40 8.84
N ALA A 211 5.40 16.18 8.06
CA ALA A 211 4.61 17.29 8.57
C ALA A 211 3.37 16.81 9.35
N SER A 212 2.71 15.74 8.91
CA SER A 212 1.50 15.19 9.56
C SER A 212 1.80 14.36 10.81
N GLY A 213 2.97 13.71 10.84
CA GLY A 213 3.29 12.72 11.86
C GLY A 213 2.64 11.35 11.61
N GLU A 214 2.54 10.52 12.66
CA GLU A 214 2.00 9.15 12.56
C GLU A 214 0.49 9.18 12.30
N ILE A 215 0.09 8.60 11.16
CA ILE A 215 -1.30 8.39 10.75
C ILE A 215 -1.38 7.00 10.11
N PRO A 216 -2.38 6.14 10.43
CA PRO A 216 -2.55 4.88 9.72
C PRO A 216 -3.00 5.19 8.28
N TYR A 217 -2.05 5.10 7.34
CA TYR A 217 -2.25 5.63 5.99
C TYR A 217 -2.70 4.57 5.00
N THR A 218 -2.07 3.38 5.02
CA THR A 218 -2.52 2.22 4.25
C THR A 218 -2.58 0.97 5.12
N ALA A 219 -3.63 0.18 4.91
CA ALA A 219 -3.87 -1.05 5.64
C ALA A 219 -4.46 -2.12 4.74
N PHE A 220 -4.24 -3.37 5.11
CA PHE A 220 -4.91 -4.52 4.52
C PHE A 220 -6.27 -4.72 5.16
N ALA A 221 -7.29 -4.87 4.33
CA ALA A 221 -8.65 -5.15 4.77
C ALA A 221 -9.29 -6.24 3.90
N ALA A 222 -10.21 -6.98 4.48
CA ALA A 222 -10.98 -7.99 3.80
C ALA A 222 -12.39 -8.11 4.42
N SER A 223 -13.31 -8.81 3.78
CA SER A 223 -14.58 -9.10 4.42
C SER A 223 -14.36 -9.96 5.67
N LYS A 224 -15.15 -9.74 6.72
CA LYS A 224 -15.08 -10.55 7.95
C LYS A 224 -15.20 -12.05 7.64
N LYS A 225 -16.10 -12.40 6.73
CA LYS A 225 -16.30 -13.78 6.27
C LYS A 225 -15.04 -14.38 5.65
N TYR A 226 -14.29 -13.59 4.85
CA TYR A 226 -13.05 -14.07 4.25
C TYR A 226 -11.99 -14.33 5.32
N ILE A 227 -11.80 -13.39 6.26
CA ILE A 227 -10.83 -13.51 7.35
C ILE A 227 -11.13 -14.76 8.22
N GLU A 228 -12.40 -14.95 8.61
CA GLU A 228 -12.81 -16.10 9.42
C GLU A 228 -12.58 -17.44 8.70
N LYS A 229 -12.91 -17.50 7.40
CA LYS A 229 -12.79 -18.73 6.59
C LYS A 229 -11.34 -19.06 6.26
N ASN A 230 -10.48 -18.06 6.07
CA ASN A 230 -9.13 -18.20 5.54
C ASN A 230 -8.07 -17.69 6.53
N ARG A 231 -8.30 -17.84 7.84
CA ARG A 231 -7.44 -17.27 8.89
C ARG A 231 -5.96 -17.60 8.71
N ASP A 232 -5.63 -18.85 8.39
CA ASP A 232 -4.24 -19.29 8.21
C ASP A 232 -3.60 -18.64 6.98
N THR A 233 -4.36 -18.49 5.88
CA THR A 233 -3.91 -17.78 4.70
C THR A 233 -3.66 -16.30 4.98
N VAL A 234 -4.57 -15.64 5.72
CA VAL A 234 -4.42 -14.22 6.12
C VAL A 234 -3.22 -14.03 7.05
N LYS A 235 -2.98 -14.97 7.98
CA LYS A 235 -1.79 -14.97 8.85
C LYS A 235 -0.50 -15.12 8.04
N SER A 236 -0.45 -16.09 7.14
CA SER A 236 0.69 -16.34 6.27
C SER A 236 0.95 -15.13 5.34
N PHE A 237 -0.13 -14.53 4.82
CA PHE A 237 -0.04 -13.30 4.01
C PHE A 237 0.65 -12.16 4.79
N LEU A 238 0.19 -11.83 6.00
CA LEU A 238 0.82 -10.80 6.84
C LEU A 238 2.26 -11.15 7.22
N ALA A 239 2.55 -12.43 7.50
CA ALA A 239 3.92 -12.89 7.80
C ALA A 239 4.86 -12.67 6.61
N CYS A 240 4.41 -12.92 5.37
CA CYS A 240 5.19 -12.66 4.15
C CYS A 240 5.47 -11.17 3.98
N VAL A 241 4.47 -10.29 4.17
CA VAL A 241 4.65 -8.85 4.11
C VAL A 241 5.64 -8.37 5.17
N LEU A 242 5.53 -8.85 6.40
CA LEU A 242 6.46 -8.53 7.49
C LEU A 242 7.88 -9.01 7.20
N LYS A 243 8.05 -10.19 6.56
CA LYS A 243 9.34 -10.68 6.06
C LYS A 243 9.91 -9.74 4.99
N GLY A 244 9.05 -9.21 4.10
CA GLY A 244 9.42 -8.19 3.12
C GLY A 244 9.90 -6.88 3.77
N TYR A 245 9.23 -6.40 4.81
CA TYR A 245 9.67 -5.23 5.58
C TYR A 245 11.03 -5.47 6.25
N ARG A 246 11.24 -6.62 6.90
CA ARG A 246 12.51 -6.97 7.52
C ARG A 246 13.64 -7.01 6.48
N TYR A 247 13.37 -7.56 5.29
CA TYR A 247 14.33 -7.54 4.20
C TYR A 247 14.77 -6.11 3.83
N ILE A 248 13.84 -5.15 3.80
CA ILE A 248 14.16 -3.74 3.54
C ILE A 248 15.07 -3.17 4.63
N CYS A 249 14.77 -3.46 5.90
CA CYS A 249 15.58 -2.98 7.03
C CYS A 249 16.99 -3.60 7.08
N ASP A 250 17.13 -4.86 6.66
CA ASP A 250 18.38 -5.63 6.78
C ASP A 250 19.32 -5.47 5.57
N ASN A 251 18.90 -4.74 4.52
CA ASN A 251 19.67 -4.62 3.30
C ASN A 251 19.86 -3.16 2.86
N SER A 252 20.87 -2.89 2.03
CA SER A 252 21.06 -1.58 1.43
C SER A 252 19.93 -1.23 0.45
N ALA A 253 19.68 0.07 0.25
CA ALA A 253 18.65 0.54 -0.66
C ALA A 253 18.84 0.02 -2.10
N GLU A 254 20.11 -0.15 -2.55
CA GLU A 254 20.43 -0.71 -3.87
C GLU A 254 20.00 -2.17 -3.97
N LYS A 255 20.24 -2.97 -2.92
CA LYS A 255 19.83 -4.37 -2.89
C LYS A 255 18.31 -4.51 -2.80
N VAL A 256 17.64 -3.63 -2.08
CA VAL A 256 16.18 -3.53 -2.05
C VAL A 256 15.64 -3.14 -3.43
N ALA A 257 16.30 -2.21 -4.12
CA ALA A 257 15.93 -1.84 -5.49
C ALA A 257 16.05 -2.99 -6.49
N GLU A 258 17.05 -3.88 -6.32
CA GLU A 258 17.13 -5.10 -7.11
C GLU A 258 15.93 -6.03 -6.91
N ALA A 259 15.51 -6.20 -5.66
CA ALA A 259 14.32 -7.00 -5.32
C ALA A 259 13.02 -6.36 -5.84
N LEU A 260 12.93 -5.03 -5.88
CA LEU A 260 11.75 -4.30 -6.35
C LEU A 260 11.67 -4.17 -7.88
N ALA A 261 12.80 -4.24 -8.59
CA ALA A 261 12.87 -3.99 -10.03
C ALA A 261 11.89 -4.80 -10.89
N PRO A 262 11.56 -6.08 -10.58
CA PRO A 262 10.56 -6.82 -11.35
C PRO A 262 9.16 -6.19 -11.31
N SER A 263 8.79 -5.54 -10.20
CA SER A 263 7.50 -4.85 -10.06
C SER A 263 7.51 -3.44 -10.69
N PHE A 264 8.68 -2.83 -10.92
CA PHE A 264 8.82 -1.47 -11.44
C PHE A 264 9.58 -1.46 -12.77
N VAL A 265 9.06 -2.21 -13.74
CA VAL A 265 9.68 -2.34 -15.09
C VAL A 265 9.78 -0.97 -15.76
N GLY A 266 10.97 -0.65 -16.26
CA GLY A 266 11.25 0.63 -16.93
C GLY A 266 11.68 1.76 -15.99
N ILE A 267 11.64 1.57 -14.67
CA ILE A 267 12.17 2.52 -13.69
C ILE A 267 13.65 2.18 -13.41
N ASP A 268 14.49 3.21 -13.43
CA ASP A 268 15.91 3.09 -13.10
C ASP A 268 16.08 2.63 -11.63
N LYS A 269 16.92 1.60 -11.42
CA LYS A 269 17.19 1.06 -10.08
C LYS A 269 17.76 2.10 -9.12
N VAL A 270 18.51 3.09 -9.62
CA VAL A 270 19.00 4.21 -8.80
C VAL A 270 17.83 5.04 -8.27
N LEU A 271 16.80 5.23 -9.09
CA LEU A 271 15.59 5.94 -8.69
C LEU A 271 14.77 5.12 -7.68
N ILE A 272 14.66 3.81 -7.89
CA ILE A 272 14.01 2.92 -6.91
C ILE A 272 14.75 2.97 -5.56
N ALA A 273 16.09 2.92 -5.56
CA ALA A 273 16.89 3.01 -4.34
C ALA A 273 16.70 4.35 -3.62
N ALA A 274 16.70 5.46 -4.35
CA ALA A 274 16.43 6.79 -3.79
C ALA A 274 15.04 6.87 -3.17
N SER A 275 14.02 6.31 -3.81
CA SER A 275 12.64 6.24 -3.31
C SER A 275 12.55 5.42 -2.01
N VAL A 276 13.23 4.28 -1.95
CA VAL A 276 13.32 3.44 -0.73
C VAL A 276 13.98 4.22 0.40
N THR A 277 15.09 4.92 0.11
CA THR A 277 15.80 5.75 1.10
C THR A 277 14.89 6.83 1.67
N ARG A 278 14.16 7.56 0.83
CA ARG A 278 13.21 8.59 1.28
C ARG A 278 12.12 8.02 2.21
N TYR A 279 11.58 6.83 1.90
CA TYR A 279 10.56 6.21 2.76
C TYR A 279 11.14 5.67 4.08
N LEU A 280 12.39 5.21 4.09
CA LEU A 280 13.10 4.86 5.33
C LEU A 280 13.35 6.10 6.20
N GLU A 281 13.83 7.20 5.60
CA GLU A 281 14.12 8.46 6.30
C GLU A 281 12.90 9.04 7.01
N ILE A 282 11.74 8.99 6.38
CA ILE A 282 10.49 9.46 6.99
C ILE A 282 9.82 8.40 7.86
N ASP A 283 10.39 7.19 8.02
CA ASP A 283 9.79 6.08 8.77
C ASP A 283 8.35 5.78 8.32
N ALA A 284 8.18 5.58 7.00
CA ALA A 284 6.88 5.45 6.38
C ALA A 284 6.18 4.13 6.68
N TRP A 285 6.94 3.04 6.85
CA TRP A 285 6.41 1.68 7.02
C TRP A 285 6.24 1.29 8.47
N CYS A 286 5.19 0.51 8.74
CA CYS A 286 4.94 -0.03 10.07
C CYS A 286 5.99 -1.09 10.45
N HIS A 287 6.52 -1.02 11.66
CA HIS A 287 7.44 -2.02 12.19
C HIS A 287 6.71 -3.32 12.57
N THR A 288 5.43 -3.24 12.83
CA THR A 288 4.53 -4.37 13.07
C THR A 288 3.20 -4.11 12.35
N PRO A 289 2.47 -5.16 11.94
CA PRO A 289 1.19 -4.97 11.25
C PRO A 289 0.03 -4.58 12.18
N VAL A 290 0.28 -4.41 13.48
CA VAL A 290 -0.75 -4.07 14.49
C VAL A 290 -1.16 -2.61 14.35
N MET A 291 -2.43 -2.34 14.08
CA MET A 291 -2.98 -0.99 14.10
C MET A 291 -3.20 -0.50 15.53
N LYS A 292 -2.64 0.64 15.88
CA LYS A 292 -2.83 1.28 17.19
C LYS A 292 -4.19 1.98 17.24
N LYS A 293 -4.88 1.84 18.36
CA LYS A 293 -6.18 2.50 18.56
C LYS A 293 -6.04 4.04 18.52
N GLU A 294 -4.98 4.54 19.12
CA GLU A 294 -4.70 5.99 19.18
C GLU A 294 -4.52 6.58 17.77
N SER A 295 -3.78 5.88 16.89
CA SER A 295 -3.59 6.31 15.50
C SER A 295 -4.89 6.23 14.70
N PHE A 296 -5.69 5.18 14.91
CA PHE A 296 -7.01 5.05 14.29
C PHE A 296 -7.97 6.17 14.73
N ASP A 297 -7.99 6.49 16.02
CA ASP A 297 -8.79 7.59 16.56
C ASP A 297 -8.30 8.94 16.03
N PHE A 298 -7.00 9.12 15.85
CA PHE A 298 -6.43 10.33 15.26
C PHE A 298 -6.84 10.51 13.79
N LEU A 299 -6.82 9.44 12.99
CA LEU A 299 -7.36 9.50 11.62
C LEU A 299 -8.83 9.93 11.63
N GLN A 300 -9.65 9.38 12.50
CA GLN A 300 -11.06 9.78 12.60
C GLN A 300 -11.23 11.25 13.02
N ASN A 301 -10.31 11.80 13.84
CA ASN A 301 -10.32 13.23 14.16
C ASN A 301 -10.08 14.06 12.89
N ILE A 302 -9.05 13.72 12.11
CA ILE A 302 -8.74 14.37 10.82
C ILE A 302 -9.94 14.29 9.87
N MET A 303 -10.58 13.13 9.76
CA MET A 303 -11.78 12.94 8.92
C MET A 303 -12.95 13.80 9.38
N THR A 304 -13.13 13.98 10.70
CA THR A 304 -14.18 14.83 11.28
C THR A 304 -13.87 16.32 11.07
N GLU A 305 -12.62 16.74 11.32
CA GLU A 305 -12.17 18.13 11.15
C GLU A 305 -12.21 18.60 9.69
N SER A 306 -12.05 17.69 8.73
CA SER A 306 -12.24 17.95 7.31
C SER A 306 -13.70 17.93 6.86
N GLY A 307 -14.65 17.68 7.79
CA GLY A 307 -16.08 17.63 7.49
C GLY A 307 -16.52 16.40 6.70
N ASN A 308 -15.67 15.37 6.59
CA ASN A 308 -15.96 14.18 5.80
C ASN A 308 -16.54 13.02 6.64
N LEU A 309 -16.53 13.09 7.97
CA LEU A 309 -17.06 12.05 8.85
C LEU A 309 -18.12 12.61 9.81
N SER A 310 -19.32 12.05 9.77
CA SER A 310 -20.46 12.47 10.59
C SER A 310 -20.63 11.67 11.90
N GLY A 311 -19.90 10.56 12.04
CA GLY A 311 -19.93 9.66 13.20
C GLY A 311 -18.56 9.07 13.46
N ARG A 312 -18.46 8.07 14.33
CA ARG A 312 -17.21 7.37 14.60
C ARG A 312 -17.39 5.87 14.44
N ALA A 313 -16.43 5.23 13.80
CA ALA A 313 -16.33 3.79 13.76
C ALA A 313 -15.80 3.28 15.10
N ASP A 314 -16.39 2.19 15.57
CA ASP A 314 -15.89 1.44 16.70
C ASP A 314 -14.62 0.68 16.29
N PHE A 315 -13.51 0.94 17.00
CA PHE A 315 -12.22 0.32 16.71
C PHE A 315 -12.30 -1.20 16.73
N ASP A 316 -12.92 -1.79 17.75
CA ASP A 316 -12.96 -3.24 17.94
C ASP A 316 -13.84 -3.96 16.91
N LYS A 317 -14.66 -3.21 16.16
CA LYS A 317 -15.44 -3.72 15.04
C LYS A 317 -14.76 -3.50 13.70
N ALA A 318 -14.07 -2.37 13.55
CA ALA A 318 -13.42 -1.99 12.30
C ALA A 318 -12.04 -2.63 12.13
N VAL A 319 -11.38 -3.04 13.24
CA VAL A 319 -10.01 -3.58 13.25
C VAL A 319 -9.95 -4.91 13.98
N ASP A 320 -9.46 -5.94 13.31
CA ASP A 320 -9.12 -7.22 13.90
C ASP A 320 -7.61 -7.41 13.97
N ASN A 321 -7.01 -7.01 15.08
CA ASN A 321 -5.58 -7.20 15.34
C ASN A 321 -5.21 -8.62 15.81
N SER A 322 -6.16 -9.55 15.92
CA SER A 322 -5.90 -10.86 16.52
C SER A 322 -4.81 -11.63 15.77
N ILE A 323 -4.83 -11.57 14.43
CA ILE A 323 -3.83 -12.23 13.58
C ILE A 323 -2.49 -11.48 13.63
N ALA A 324 -2.52 -10.15 13.51
CA ALA A 324 -1.32 -9.32 13.53
C ALA A 324 -0.52 -9.48 14.83
N LYS A 325 -1.19 -9.60 15.98
CA LYS A 325 -0.56 -9.82 17.30
C LYS A 325 0.14 -11.16 17.44
N GLU A 326 -0.22 -12.17 16.66
CA GLU A 326 0.47 -13.47 16.66
C GLU A 326 1.83 -13.45 15.93
N LEU A 327 2.16 -12.35 15.24
CA LEU A 327 3.36 -12.22 14.42
C LEU A 327 4.47 -11.37 15.06
N ILE A 328 4.23 -10.85 16.28
CA ILE A 328 5.14 -9.95 17.01
C ILE A 328 5.65 -10.60 18.29
#